data_c3e2e965176efb22fbf3282cf914b1e4
#
_entry.id   c3e2e965176efb22fbf3282cf914b1e4
#
_cell.length_a   1.000
_cell.length_b   1.000
_cell.length_c   1.000
_cell.angle_alpha   90.00
_cell.angle_beta   90.00
_cell.angle_gamma   90.00
#
_symmetry.space_group_name_H-M   'P 1'
#
loop_
_entity.id
_entity.type
_entity.pdbx_description
1 polymer ?
#
loop_
_entity_poly.entity_id
_entity_poly.type
_entity_poly.pdbx_seq_one_letter_code
_entity_poly.pdbx_strand_id
1 'polypeptide(L)'
;MATKLSAEDGNLGSSSILGARTKLYKDIDLTFAAKPSGDIFKKTDAAAVKQAIKNLMLTNYFEKPFQPRFGANLRDLLFDLADDDAEEDIEERCINAINVFEPRAQALNVTAIAKPDRNSIAVVVEFRVINTEELVKFTSTL
;
A
#
# COMPACT_ATOMS: atom_id res chain seq x y z
N MET A 1 -45.49 24.33 -14.57
CA MET A 1 -44.33 24.84 -15.36
C MET A 1 -43.07 24.26 -14.75
N ALA A 2 -42.38 23.40 -15.50
CA ALA A 2 -41.11 22.83 -15.03
C ALA A 2 -40.05 23.95 -15.08
N THR A 3 -39.44 24.27 -13.95
CA THR A 3 -38.31 25.19 -13.85
C THR A 3 -37.16 24.58 -14.64
N LYS A 4 -36.74 25.27 -15.69
CA LYS A 4 -35.56 24.89 -16.47
C LYS A 4 -34.34 24.98 -15.52
N LEU A 5 -33.78 23.82 -15.13
CA LEU A 5 -32.50 23.76 -14.44
C LEU A 5 -31.45 24.47 -15.30
N SER A 6 -30.57 25.23 -14.69
CA SER A 6 -29.48 25.88 -15.41
C SER A 6 -28.59 24.86 -16.08
N ALA A 7 -27.88 25.26 -17.13
CA ALA A 7 -26.95 24.34 -17.83
C ALA A 7 -25.84 23.80 -16.91
N GLU A 8 -25.57 24.49 -15.79
CA GLU A 8 -24.65 24.07 -14.75
C GLU A 8 -25.21 22.94 -13.90
N ASP A 9 -26.53 22.94 -13.62
CA ASP A 9 -27.14 21.86 -12.83
C ASP A 9 -27.27 20.56 -13.61
N GLY A 10 -27.36 20.63 -14.95
CA GLY A 10 -27.35 19.45 -15.83
C GLY A 10 -26.01 18.70 -15.88
N ASN A 11 -24.93 19.36 -15.48
CA ASN A 11 -23.58 18.76 -15.52
C ASN A 11 -23.21 18.04 -14.21
N LEU A 12 -23.99 18.21 -13.14
CA LEU A 12 -23.76 17.55 -11.85
C LEU A 12 -23.98 16.03 -11.89
N GLY A 13 -24.69 15.54 -12.91
CA GLY A 13 -24.88 14.11 -13.18
C GLY A 13 -23.90 13.51 -14.18
N SER A 14 -22.93 14.29 -14.69
CA SER A 14 -22.00 13.78 -15.70
C SER A 14 -21.01 12.79 -15.08
N SER A 15 -20.74 11.73 -15.81
CA SER A 15 -19.78 10.68 -15.44
C SER A 15 -18.38 11.21 -15.12
N SER A 16 -18.05 12.43 -15.57
CA SER A 16 -16.77 13.10 -15.27
C SER A 16 -16.62 13.51 -13.80
N ILE A 17 -17.70 13.92 -13.13
CA ILE A 17 -17.65 14.29 -11.69
C ILE A 17 -17.58 13.04 -10.83
N LEU A 18 -18.32 12.00 -11.16
CA LEU A 18 -18.27 10.71 -10.48
C LEU A 18 -16.90 10.03 -10.70
N GLY A 19 -16.35 10.12 -11.90
CA GLY A 19 -15.00 9.59 -12.22
C GLY A 19 -13.87 10.37 -11.55
N ALA A 20 -14.04 11.69 -11.30
CA ALA A 20 -13.06 12.50 -10.59
C ALA A 20 -13.00 12.21 -9.09
N ARG A 21 -14.10 11.76 -8.49
CA ARG A 21 -14.18 11.41 -7.06
C ARG A 21 -13.62 10.01 -6.74
N THR A 22 -13.47 9.14 -7.73
CA THR A 22 -13.00 7.77 -7.53
C THR A 22 -11.49 7.63 -7.36
N LYS A 23 -10.69 8.66 -7.69
CA LYS A 23 -9.22 8.62 -7.59
C LYS A 23 -8.74 9.55 -6.48
N LEU A 24 -8.87 9.11 -5.23
CA LEU A 24 -8.55 9.89 -4.04
C LEU A 24 -7.06 9.91 -3.73
N TYR A 25 -6.39 8.79 -3.93
CA TYR A 25 -4.97 8.64 -3.64
C TYR A 25 -4.17 8.63 -4.93
N LYS A 26 -3.10 9.42 -4.97
CA LYS A 26 -2.18 9.47 -6.11
C LYS A 26 -0.76 9.45 -5.60
N ASP A 27 0.08 8.68 -6.24
CA ASP A 27 1.50 8.57 -5.94
C ASP A 27 2.30 8.43 -7.23
N ILE A 28 3.59 8.70 -7.16
CA ILE A 28 4.52 8.51 -8.28
C ILE A 28 4.85 7.02 -8.39
N ASP A 29 4.89 6.50 -9.62
CA ASP A 29 5.38 5.15 -9.82
C ASP A 29 6.90 5.09 -9.63
N LEU A 30 7.34 4.34 -8.62
CA LEU A 30 8.74 4.21 -8.26
C LEU A 30 9.57 3.38 -9.26
N THR A 31 8.96 2.85 -10.31
CA THR A 31 9.71 2.28 -11.43
C THR A 31 10.36 3.36 -12.30
N PHE A 32 9.93 4.63 -12.15
CA PHE A 32 10.37 5.78 -12.92
C PHE A 32 10.27 5.60 -14.43
N ALA A 33 9.37 4.70 -14.90
CA ALA A 33 9.13 4.53 -16.31
C ALA A 33 8.58 5.84 -16.90
N ALA A 34 9.21 6.31 -17.99
CA ALA A 34 8.80 7.53 -18.65
C ALA A 34 7.61 7.27 -19.60
N LYS A 35 6.65 8.19 -19.59
CA LYS A 35 5.61 8.25 -20.60
C LYS A 35 6.14 8.81 -21.92
N PRO A 36 5.46 8.57 -23.05
CA PRO A 36 5.78 9.22 -24.33
C PRO A 36 5.77 10.76 -24.25
N SER A 37 5.05 11.33 -23.29
CA SER A 37 5.01 12.79 -23.00
C SER A 37 6.20 13.32 -22.20
N GLY A 38 7.14 12.46 -21.78
CA GLY A 38 8.28 12.84 -20.93
C GLY A 38 7.97 12.91 -19.43
N ASP A 39 6.72 12.69 -19.02
CA ASP A 39 6.31 12.63 -17.60
C ASP A 39 6.45 11.19 -17.06
N ILE A 40 6.40 11.03 -15.73
CA ILE A 40 6.45 9.73 -15.04
C ILE A 40 5.02 9.19 -14.87
N PHE A 41 4.88 7.86 -14.84
CA PHE A 41 3.60 7.23 -14.51
C PHE A 41 3.20 7.51 -13.07
N LYS A 42 1.89 7.60 -12.84
CA LYS A 42 1.28 7.78 -11.52
C LYS A 42 0.49 6.54 -11.17
N LYS A 43 0.59 6.10 -9.93
CA LYS A 43 -0.29 5.09 -9.35
C LYS A 43 -1.45 5.77 -8.63
N THR A 44 -2.61 5.14 -8.67
CA THR A 44 -3.83 5.69 -8.06
C THR A 44 -4.45 4.67 -7.12
N ASP A 45 -5.11 5.17 -6.09
CA ASP A 45 -5.95 4.41 -5.16
C ASP A 45 -5.26 3.16 -4.59
N ALA A 46 -5.81 1.98 -4.79
CA ALA A 46 -5.27 0.73 -4.27
C ALA A 46 -3.82 0.44 -4.72
N ALA A 47 -3.46 0.82 -5.96
CA ALA A 47 -2.10 0.64 -6.45
C ALA A 47 -1.10 1.56 -5.74
N ALA A 48 -1.51 2.78 -5.38
CA ALA A 48 -0.69 3.72 -4.61
C ALA A 48 -0.50 3.22 -3.16
N VAL A 49 -1.58 2.80 -2.51
CA VAL A 49 -1.53 2.25 -1.14
C VAL A 49 -0.70 0.96 -1.10
N LYS A 50 -0.88 0.05 -2.07
CA LYS A 50 -0.06 -1.16 -2.19
C LYS A 50 1.43 -0.85 -2.30
N GLN A 51 1.81 0.15 -3.10
CA GLN A 51 3.20 0.58 -3.23
C GLN A 51 3.73 1.13 -1.91
N ALA A 52 2.94 1.96 -1.21
CA ALA A 52 3.32 2.52 0.09
C ALA A 52 3.56 1.43 1.14
N ILE A 53 2.65 0.45 1.26
CA ILE A 53 2.81 -0.68 2.17
C ILE A 53 4.05 -1.51 1.81
N LYS A 54 4.27 -1.79 0.52
CA LYS A 54 5.49 -2.52 0.10
C LYS A 54 6.76 -1.78 0.52
N ASN A 55 6.82 -0.47 0.32
CA ASN A 55 7.97 0.33 0.72
C ASN A 55 8.14 0.34 2.24
N LEU A 56 7.03 0.46 2.99
CA LEU A 56 7.03 0.42 4.45
C LEU A 56 7.64 -0.88 4.98
N MET A 57 7.28 -2.02 4.39
CA MET A 57 7.81 -3.33 4.78
C MET A 57 9.31 -3.49 4.47
N LEU A 58 9.77 -2.88 3.37
CA LEU A 58 11.18 -2.95 2.95
C LEU A 58 12.08 -1.91 3.63
N THR A 59 11.49 -0.97 4.39
CA THR A 59 12.25 0.07 5.09
C THR A 59 12.64 -0.42 6.48
N ASN A 60 13.93 -0.31 6.81
CA ASN A 60 14.44 -0.61 8.15
C ASN A 60 14.42 0.63 9.04
N TYR A 61 14.52 0.41 10.34
CA TYR A 61 14.66 1.50 11.29
C TYR A 61 15.93 2.33 10.97
N PHE A 62 15.86 3.63 11.26
CA PHE A 62 16.90 4.62 11.00
C PHE A 62 17.21 4.91 9.53
N GLU A 63 16.56 4.28 8.54
CA GLU A 63 16.75 4.60 7.13
C GLU A 63 16.08 5.93 6.73
N LYS A 64 14.94 6.25 7.37
CA LYS A 64 14.20 7.48 7.06
C LYS A 64 14.68 8.64 7.94
N PRO A 65 15.24 9.73 7.36
CA PRO A 65 15.63 10.91 8.13
C PRO A 65 14.45 11.49 8.93
N PHE A 66 14.71 11.93 10.15
CA PHE A 66 13.73 12.50 11.08
C PHE A 66 12.61 11.59 11.58
N GLN A 67 12.54 10.36 11.10
CA GLN A 67 11.58 9.35 11.55
C GLN A 67 12.27 7.99 11.76
N PRO A 68 13.10 7.86 12.80
CA PRO A 68 13.97 6.68 12.99
C PRO A 68 13.21 5.37 13.20
N ARG A 69 11.95 5.43 13.63
CA ARG A 69 11.10 4.25 13.85
C ARG A 69 10.18 3.94 12.67
N PHE A 70 10.30 4.67 11.56
CA PHE A 70 9.51 4.39 10.37
C PHE A 70 9.99 3.09 9.71
N GLY A 71 9.05 2.22 9.34
CA GLY A 71 9.33 0.94 8.69
C GLY A 71 8.94 -0.26 9.54
N ALA A 72 8.94 -1.44 8.94
CA ALA A 72 8.66 -2.69 9.63
C ALA A 72 9.94 -3.36 10.19
N ASN A 73 11.13 -2.93 9.74
CA ASN A 73 12.43 -3.46 10.18
C ASN A 73 12.53 -4.99 10.10
N LEU A 74 12.06 -5.56 9.00
CA LEU A 74 11.97 -7.01 8.85
C LEU A 74 13.34 -7.67 8.66
N ARG A 75 14.35 -6.91 8.23
CA ARG A 75 15.70 -7.46 8.02
C ARG A 75 16.33 -8.00 9.28
N ASP A 76 16.06 -7.40 10.42
CA ASP A 76 16.61 -7.89 11.68
C ASP A 76 16.14 -9.31 11.98
N LEU A 77 14.88 -9.63 11.65
CA LEU A 77 14.29 -10.95 11.86
C LEU A 77 14.78 -12.00 10.86
N LEU A 78 15.28 -11.59 9.70
CA LEU A 78 15.82 -12.54 8.72
C LEU A 78 17.13 -13.23 9.16
N PHE A 79 17.79 -12.68 10.16
CA PHE A 79 19.01 -13.23 10.74
C PHE A 79 18.77 -14.06 12.00
N ASP A 80 17.53 -14.05 12.51
CA ASP A 80 17.10 -14.94 13.57
C ASP A 80 16.84 -16.35 13.00
N LEU A 81 16.79 -17.33 13.90
CA LEU A 81 16.45 -18.70 13.49
C LEU A 81 15.06 -18.70 12.82
N ALA A 82 14.99 -19.32 11.64
CA ALA A 82 13.71 -19.48 10.94
C ALA A 82 12.91 -20.61 11.60
N ASP A 83 12.23 -20.26 12.68
CA ASP A 83 11.28 -21.09 13.40
C ASP A 83 9.85 -20.48 13.30
N ASP A 84 8.88 -21.19 13.87
CA ASP A 84 7.48 -20.76 13.84
C ASP A 84 7.28 -19.41 14.59
N ASP A 85 8.09 -19.15 15.62
CA ASP A 85 8.03 -17.90 16.39
C ASP A 85 8.49 -16.70 15.54
N ALA A 86 9.49 -16.90 14.66
CA ALA A 86 9.96 -15.85 13.75
C ALA A 86 8.92 -15.46 12.68
N GLU A 87 8.12 -16.42 12.21
CA GLU A 87 7.01 -16.11 11.30
C GLU A 87 5.95 -15.24 11.97
N GLU A 88 5.58 -15.57 13.22
CA GLU A 88 4.61 -14.79 14.01
C GLU A 88 5.13 -13.37 14.30
N ASP A 89 6.39 -13.22 14.67
CA ASP A 89 7.03 -11.91 14.90
C ASP A 89 7.02 -11.03 13.64
N ILE A 90 7.26 -11.61 12.47
CA ILE A 90 7.18 -10.91 11.18
C ILE A 90 5.75 -10.43 10.90
N GLU A 91 4.76 -11.30 11.12
CA GLU A 91 3.34 -10.98 10.93
C GLU A 91 2.92 -9.81 11.83
N GLU A 92 3.24 -9.89 13.13
CA GLU A 92 2.92 -8.83 14.09
C GLU A 92 3.58 -7.50 13.75
N ARG A 93 4.88 -7.51 13.40
CA ARG A 93 5.59 -6.29 12.98
C ARG A 93 4.99 -5.66 11.73
N CYS A 94 4.60 -6.48 10.75
CA CYS A 94 3.95 -5.98 9.54
C CYS A 94 2.61 -5.33 9.86
N ILE A 95 1.75 -5.98 10.65
CA ILE A 95 0.45 -5.45 11.06
C ILE A 95 0.62 -4.13 11.81
N ASN A 96 1.52 -4.10 12.78
CA ASN A 96 1.79 -2.91 13.58
C ASN A 96 2.31 -1.75 12.72
N ALA A 97 3.24 -2.02 11.80
CA ALA A 97 3.77 -1.01 10.90
C ALA A 97 2.68 -0.44 9.98
N ILE A 98 1.82 -1.28 9.39
CA ILE A 98 0.72 -0.83 8.54
C ILE A 98 -0.25 0.05 9.33
N ASN A 99 -0.68 -0.39 10.50
CA ASN A 99 -1.65 0.34 11.32
C ASN A 99 -1.13 1.70 11.80
N VAL A 100 0.17 1.81 12.07
CA VAL A 100 0.79 3.06 12.57
C VAL A 100 1.13 4.02 11.44
N PHE A 101 1.67 3.52 10.32
CA PHE A 101 2.27 4.38 9.30
C PHE A 101 1.44 4.50 8.01
N GLU A 102 0.44 3.63 7.80
CA GLU A 102 -0.41 3.68 6.61
C GLU A 102 -1.90 3.77 6.95
N PRO A 103 -2.37 4.96 7.37
CA PRO A 103 -3.75 5.16 7.81
C PRO A 103 -4.80 5.01 6.70
N ARG A 104 -4.40 4.89 5.43
CA ARG A 104 -5.29 4.67 4.29
C ARG A 104 -5.67 3.20 4.12
N ALA A 105 -4.95 2.31 4.80
CA ALA A 105 -5.16 0.88 4.74
C ALA A 105 -5.52 0.30 6.11
N GLN A 106 -6.39 -0.70 6.08
CA GLN A 106 -6.65 -1.55 7.24
C GLN A 106 -6.07 -2.93 6.94
N ALA A 107 -5.06 -3.35 7.70
CA ALA A 107 -4.54 -4.70 7.61
C ALA A 107 -5.65 -5.69 8.06
N LEU A 108 -5.91 -6.70 7.24
CA LEU A 108 -6.89 -7.76 7.52
C LEU A 108 -6.18 -9.04 7.92
N ASN A 109 -5.19 -9.43 7.13
CA ASN A 109 -4.40 -10.62 7.36
C ASN A 109 -2.98 -10.42 6.82
N VAL A 110 -2.02 -10.89 7.58
CA VAL A 110 -0.63 -10.97 7.14
C VAL A 110 -0.17 -12.40 7.43
N THR A 111 0.48 -13.03 6.47
CA THR A 111 1.02 -14.39 6.63
C THR A 111 2.45 -14.41 6.15
N ALA A 112 3.35 -14.80 7.02
CA ALA A 112 4.74 -15.05 6.71
C ALA A 112 4.94 -16.54 6.41
N ILE A 113 5.72 -16.86 5.40
CA ILE A 113 6.03 -18.23 5.01
C ILE A 113 7.54 -18.31 4.77
N ALA A 114 8.23 -19.01 5.64
CA ALA A 114 9.65 -19.28 5.48
C ALA A 114 9.89 -20.24 4.32
N LYS A 115 10.91 -19.95 3.51
CA LYS A 115 11.39 -20.79 2.42
C LYS A 115 12.86 -21.12 2.65
N PRO A 116 13.16 -22.12 3.49
CA PRO A 116 14.53 -22.43 3.89
C PRO A 116 15.42 -22.78 2.69
N ASP A 117 14.87 -23.45 1.67
CA ASP A 117 15.59 -23.82 0.44
C ASP A 117 16.13 -22.60 -0.34
N ARG A 118 15.53 -21.43 -0.15
CA ARG A 118 15.89 -20.18 -0.85
C ARG A 118 16.44 -19.12 0.09
N ASN A 119 16.56 -19.44 1.37
CA ASN A 119 16.93 -18.48 2.41
C ASN A 119 16.15 -17.17 2.29
N SER A 120 14.82 -17.28 2.17
CA SER A 120 13.92 -16.16 1.96
C SER A 120 12.61 -16.40 2.69
N ILE A 121 11.95 -15.29 3.06
CA ILE A 121 10.61 -15.32 3.66
C ILE A 121 9.65 -14.61 2.70
N ALA A 122 8.56 -15.29 2.35
CA ALA A 122 7.49 -14.70 1.57
C ALA A 122 6.43 -14.15 2.53
N VAL A 123 6.18 -12.85 2.48
CA VAL A 123 5.14 -12.21 3.28
C VAL A 123 3.96 -11.89 2.36
N VAL A 124 2.81 -12.45 2.69
CA VAL A 124 1.53 -12.23 2.04
C VAL A 124 0.73 -11.23 2.87
N VAL A 125 0.38 -10.11 2.29
CA VAL A 125 -0.40 -9.06 2.97
C VAL A 125 -1.75 -8.91 2.30
N GLU A 126 -2.80 -9.00 3.11
CA GLU A 126 -4.18 -8.70 2.74
C GLU A 126 -4.64 -7.46 3.50
N PHE A 127 -5.07 -6.46 2.79
CA PHE A 127 -5.55 -5.21 3.38
C PHE A 127 -6.75 -4.65 2.61
N ARG A 128 -7.51 -3.81 3.28
CA ARG A 128 -8.60 -3.04 2.70
C ARG A 128 -8.25 -1.57 2.64
N VAL A 129 -8.49 -0.95 1.50
CA VAL A 129 -8.35 0.51 1.36
C VAL A 129 -9.59 1.18 1.93
N ILE A 130 -9.42 2.05 2.93
CA ILE A 130 -10.53 2.57 3.75
C ILE A 130 -11.58 3.32 2.94
N ASN A 131 -11.17 4.14 1.96
CA ASN A 131 -12.10 5.00 1.23
C ASN A 131 -12.76 4.33 0.01
N THR A 132 -12.16 3.29 -0.54
CA THR A 132 -12.69 2.56 -1.70
C THR A 132 -13.26 1.21 -1.32
N GLU A 133 -13.01 0.77 -0.08
CA GLU A 133 -13.34 -0.57 0.44
C GLU A 133 -12.78 -1.71 -0.42
N GLU A 134 -11.84 -1.39 -1.29
CA GLU A 134 -11.21 -2.36 -2.18
C GLU A 134 -10.29 -3.28 -1.38
N LEU A 135 -10.47 -4.60 -1.56
CA LEU A 135 -9.61 -5.62 -0.99
C LEU A 135 -8.41 -5.85 -1.89
N VAL A 136 -7.24 -5.75 -1.33
CA VAL A 136 -5.97 -5.94 -2.04
C VAL A 136 -5.15 -7.00 -1.34
N LYS A 137 -4.64 -7.93 -2.14
CA LYS A 137 -3.68 -8.95 -1.71
C LYS A 137 -2.41 -8.83 -2.53
N PHE A 138 -1.27 -8.91 -1.88
CA PHE A 138 0.00 -9.01 -2.57
C PHE A 138 1.02 -9.83 -1.76
N THR A 139 2.03 -10.31 -2.46
CA THR A 139 3.16 -11.03 -1.85
C THR A 139 4.42 -10.21 -2.04
N SER A 140 5.21 -10.10 -0.98
CA SER A 140 6.57 -9.58 -1.01
C SER A 140 7.52 -10.67 -0.57
N THR A 141 8.67 -10.78 -1.21
CA THR A 141 9.74 -11.69 -0.79
C THR A 141 10.86 -10.85 -0.19
N LEU A 142 11.30 -11.24 0.97
CA LEU A 142 12.38 -10.66 1.75
C LEU A 142 13.63 -11.52 1.63
#